data_d9ee08eb5ebd630946ba4d12610fdd26
#
_entry.id   d9ee08eb5ebd630946ba4d12610fdd26
#
_cell.length_a   1.000
_cell.length_b   1.000
_cell.length_c   1.000
_cell.angle_alpha   90.00
_cell.angle_beta   90.00
_cell.angle_gamma   90.00
#
_symmetry.space_group_name_H-M   'P 1'
#
loop_
_entity.id
_entity.type
_entity.pdbx_description
1 polymer ?
#
loop_
_entity_poly.entity_id
_entity_poly.type
_entity_poly.pdbx_seq_one_letter_code
_entity_poly.pdbx_strand_id
1 'polypeptide(L)'
;MSELNTNPITDLNRYNLSMSKSLIDKIFFMDKIDDTIKVIVDYGCADGTLIRFLAPLFPEMIFIGYDKNEEMISRAAAANTYENCVFYANPYEFITWLKEHRYGIDECALNISSIIHEVYSYSTKEEIEDFWHFVNYTGFKYIIIRDMCLDENAHRASLKEDLIKVKSNYSAAAIQEFEQEHGSICDNYNLIHFLLKYRYKDNWQREVKENYLPCSTEYIASQIGASYSLEYYDHNILPFLANVVKRDFDITIKDYTHVKFIYKLKG
;
A
#
# COMPACT_ATOMS: atom_id res chain seq x y z
N MET A 1 25.97 1.51 6.69
CA MET A 1 25.09 0.93 5.65
C MET A 1 24.59 -0.39 6.21
N SER A 2 23.38 -0.39 6.80
CA SER A 2 22.73 -1.62 7.22
C SER A 2 22.30 -2.35 5.94
N GLU A 3 22.75 -3.59 5.79
CA GLU A 3 22.24 -4.48 4.76
C GLU A 3 20.73 -4.63 4.99
N LEU A 4 19.94 -3.89 4.24
CA LEU A 4 18.52 -4.12 4.11
C LEU A 4 18.36 -5.54 3.59
N ASN A 5 17.90 -6.43 4.47
CA ASN A 5 17.74 -7.85 4.20
C ASN A 5 16.55 -8.06 3.25
N THR A 6 16.76 -7.68 1.99
CA THR A 6 15.81 -7.94 0.90
C THR A 6 15.97 -9.37 0.48
N ASN A 7 15.26 -10.29 1.15
CA ASN A 7 15.08 -11.61 0.57
C ASN A 7 14.41 -11.43 -0.79
N PRO A 8 15.02 -11.82 -1.90
CA PRO A 8 14.45 -11.61 -3.22
C PRO A 8 13.10 -12.34 -3.33
N ILE A 9 12.16 -11.73 -4.04
CA ILE A 9 10.90 -12.37 -4.39
C ILE A 9 11.24 -13.57 -5.27
N THR A 10 10.90 -14.77 -4.83
CA THR A 10 11.28 -16.02 -5.49
C THR A 10 10.56 -16.25 -6.82
N ASP A 11 9.35 -15.69 -6.99
CA ASP A 11 8.60 -15.69 -8.26
C ASP A 11 7.89 -14.34 -8.42
N LEU A 12 8.56 -13.42 -9.10
CA LEU A 12 8.07 -12.07 -9.32
C LEU A 12 6.80 -12.03 -10.19
N ASN A 13 6.67 -12.92 -11.17
CA ASN A 13 5.48 -12.96 -12.03
C ASN A 13 4.24 -13.36 -11.22
N ARG A 14 4.38 -14.36 -10.34
CA ARG A 14 3.31 -14.80 -9.45
C ARG A 14 2.96 -13.73 -8.41
N TYR A 15 3.98 -13.04 -7.89
CA TYR A 15 3.79 -11.90 -6.99
C TYR A 15 2.99 -10.78 -7.67
N ASN A 16 3.41 -10.32 -8.85
CA ASN A 16 2.72 -9.27 -9.61
C ASN A 16 1.29 -9.68 -9.99
N LEU A 17 1.06 -10.94 -10.38
CA LEU A 17 -0.29 -11.45 -10.65
C LEU A 17 -1.17 -11.42 -9.38
N SER A 18 -0.58 -11.70 -8.21
CA SER A 18 -1.30 -11.60 -6.94
C SER A 18 -1.65 -10.14 -6.59
N MET A 19 -0.72 -9.22 -6.83
CA MET A 19 -0.94 -7.78 -6.63
C MET A 19 -2.01 -7.22 -7.58
N SER A 20 -2.10 -7.72 -8.82
CA SER A 20 -3.12 -7.29 -9.79
C SER A 20 -4.56 -7.58 -9.34
N LYS A 21 -4.78 -8.53 -8.42
CA LYS A 21 -6.12 -8.83 -7.89
C LYS A 21 -6.72 -7.68 -7.08
N SER A 22 -5.89 -6.80 -6.54
CA SER A 22 -6.34 -5.61 -5.80
C SER A 22 -6.48 -4.36 -6.67
N LEU A 23 -6.23 -4.47 -7.99
CA LEU A 23 -6.16 -3.33 -8.89
C LEU A 23 -7.44 -2.47 -8.88
N ILE A 24 -8.61 -3.13 -8.97
CA ILE A 24 -9.90 -2.42 -8.94
C ILE A 24 -10.09 -1.64 -7.63
N ASP A 25 -9.65 -2.21 -6.51
CA ASP A 25 -9.70 -1.55 -5.21
C ASP A 25 -8.73 -0.37 -5.12
N LYS A 26 -7.60 -0.45 -5.82
CA LYS A 26 -6.57 0.60 -5.83
C LYS A 26 -6.94 1.84 -6.65
N ILE A 27 -7.82 1.71 -7.65
CA ILE A 27 -8.22 2.82 -8.54
C ILE A 27 -9.45 3.58 -8.02
N PHE A 28 -9.88 3.37 -6.79
CA PHE A 28 -11.08 3.94 -6.17
C PHE A 28 -11.18 5.46 -6.25
N PHE A 29 -10.07 6.14 -6.43
CA PHE A 29 -9.96 7.59 -6.43
C PHE A 29 -10.30 8.24 -7.77
N MET A 30 -10.27 7.49 -8.87
CA MET A 30 -10.39 8.04 -10.22
C MET A 30 -11.74 8.76 -10.49
N ASP A 31 -12.79 8.40 -9.76
CA ASP A 31 -14.11 9.04 -9.83
C ASP A 31 -14.35 10.08 -8.72
N LYS A 32 -13.31 10.41 -7.92
CA LYS A 32 -13.42 11.28 -6.73
C LYS A 32 -12.49 12.47 -6.74
N ILE A 33 -11.52 12.52 -7.64
CA ILE A 33 -10.67 13.69 -7.88
C ILE A 33 -11.28 14.55 -8.98
N ASP A 34 -11.05 15.86 -8.94
CA ASP A 34 -11.64 16.77 -9.93
C ASP A 34 -10.88 16.75 -11.27
N ASP A 35 -11.51 17.30 -12.31
CA ASP A 35 -11.01 17.32 -13.69
C ASP A 35 -9.84 18.28 -13.92
N THR A 36 -9.44 19.04 -12.91
CA THR A 36 -8.25 19.88 -13.00
C THR A 36 -6.96 19.09 -12.83
N ILE A 37 -7.04 17.82 -12.36
CA ILE A 37 -5.89 16.95 -12.24
C ILE A 37 -5.47 16.48 -13.63
N LYS A 38 -4.21 16.73 -13.96
CA LYS A 38 -3.56 16.35 -15.20
C LYS A 38 -2.55 15.22 -15.03
N VAL A 39 -2.01 15.08 -13.83
CA VAL A 39 -0.95 14.13 -13.54
C VAL A 39 -1.28 13.30 -12.30
N ILE A 40 -1.16 11.98 -12.41
CA ILE A 40 -1.18 11.06 -11.28
C ILE A 40 0.25 10.57 -11.03
N VAL A 41 0.77 10.79 -9.83
CA VAL A 41 2.04 10.23 -9.38
C VAL A 41 1.74 8.99 -8.52
N ASP A 42 2.11 7.82 -8.98
CA ASP A 42 2.00 6.54 -8.24
C ASP A 42 3.30 6.32 -7.47
N TYR A 43 3.28 6.59 -6.18
CA TYR A 43 4.44 6.47 -5.29
C TYR A 43 4.57 5.03 -4.79
N GLY A 44 5.67 4.36 -5.15
CA GLY A 44 5.85 2.93 -4.96
C GLY A 44 5.13 2.11 -6.04
N CYS A 45 5.31 2.49 -7.30
CA CYS A 45 4.59 1.93 -8.44
C CYS A 45 4.97 0.48 -8.80
N ALA A 46 6.02 -0.08 -8.17
CA ALA A 46 6.60 -1.36 -8.51
C ALA A 46 6.87 -1.48 -10.03
N ASP A 47 6.34 -2.51 -10.69
CA ASP A 47 6.47 -2.71 -12.13
C ASP A 47 5.54 -1.83 -12.99
N GLY A 48 4.86 -0.84 -12.41
CA GLY A 48 3.98 0.10 -13.10
C GLY A 48 2.64 -0.48 -13.56
N THR A 49 2.22 -1.64 -13.05
CA THR A 49 0.97 -2.30 -13.49
C THR A 49 -0.25 -1.40 -13.29
N LEU A 50 -0.35 -0.64 -12.19
CA LEU A 50 -1.48 0.26 -11.93
C LEU A 50 -1.60 1.35 -12.99
N ILE A 51 -0.52 2.07 -13.23
CA ILE A 51 -0.55 3.21 -14.17
C ILE A 51 -0.69 2.75 -15.62
N ARG A 52 -0.07 1.62 -16.01
CA ARG A 52 -0.31 1.02 -17.35
C ARG A 52 -1.74 0.55 -17.55
N PHE A 53 -2.46 0.18 -16.49
CA PHE A 53 -3.88 -0.12 -16.57
C PHE A 53 -4.72 1.14 -16.77
N LEU A 54 -4.37 2.26 -16.11
CA LEU A 54 -5.09 3.52 -16.21
C LEU A 54 -4.81 4.27 -17.51
N ALA A 55 -3.59 4.21 -18.03
CA ALA A 55 -3.13 4.98 -19.17
C ALA A 55 -4.04 4.92 -20.43
N PRO A 56 -4.50 3.76 -20.89
CA PRO A 56 -5.40 3.69 -22.04
C PRO A 56 -6.83 4.13 -21.75
N LEU A 57 -7.23 4.19 -20.48
CA LEU A 57 -8.56 4.63 -20.06
C LEU A 57 -8.65 6.15 -19.94
N PHE A 58 -7.51 6.81 -19.68
CA PHE A 58 -7.40 8.25 -19.49
C PHE A 58 -6.23 8.81 -20.31
N PRO A 59 -6.37 8.83 -21.66
CA PRO A 59 -5.27 9.21 -22.56
C PRO A 59 -4.89 10.70 -22.43
N GLU A 60 -5.75 11.53 -21.87
CA GLU A 60 -5.51 12.96 -21.60
C GLU A 60 -4.70 13.22 -20.33
N MET A 61 -4.52 12.21 -19.49
CA MET A 61 -3.76 12.32 -18.22
C MET A 61 -2.36 11.77 -18.40
N ILE A 62 -1.42 12.30 -17.64
CA ILE A 62 -0.06 11.76 -17.49
C ILE A 62 0.01 10.91 -16.23
N PHE A 63 0.69 9.79 -16.34
CA PHE A 63 0.94 8.88 -15.22
C PHE A 63 2.44 8.79 -14.97
N ILE A 64 2.86 9.12 -13.75
CA ILE A 64 4.25 9.05 -13.32
C ILE A 64 4.37 7.93 -12.30
N GLY A 65 5.16 6.91 -12.60
CA GLY A 65 5.53 5.86 -11.65
C GLY A 65 6.84 6.19 -10.96
N TYR A 66 6.84 6.18 -9.65
CA TYR A 66 8.06 6.26 -8.84
C TYR A 66 8.20 5.00 -7.99
N ASP A 67 9.39 4.41 -8.00
CA ASP A 67 9.78 3.35 -7.08
C ASP A 67 11.28 3.44 -6.78
N LYS A 68 11.68 3.30 -5.52
CA LYS A 68 13.10 3.34 -5.13
C LYS A 68 13.93 2.17 -5.68
N ASN A 69 13.26 1.12 -6.15
CA ASN A 69 13.88 -0.06 -6.72
C ASN A 69 14.09 0.13 -8.23
N GLU A 70 15.34 0.39 -8.64
CA GLU A 70 15.73 0.60 -10.04
C GLU A 70 15.39 -0.59 -10.94
N GLU A 71 15.41 -1.83 -10.43
CA GLU A 71 15.02 -3.01 -11.19
C GLU A 71 13.53 -3.00 -11.53
N MET A 72 12.68 -2.61 -10.56
CA MET A 72 11.24 -2.45 -10.78
C MET A 72 10.96 -1.35 -11.82
N ILE A 73 11.64 -0.22 -11.74
CA ILE A 73 11.51 0.87 -12.72
C ILE A 73 11.98 0.43 -14.10
N SER A 74 13.08 -0.29 -14.21
CA SER A 74 13.56 -0.84 -15.48
C SER A 74 12.53 -1.79 -16.10
N ARG A 75 11.88 -2.64 -15.30
CA ARG A 75 10.81 -3.53 -15.75
C ARG A 75 9.55 -2.77 -16.14
N ALA A 76 9.16 -1.76 -15.36
CA ALA A 76 8.03 -0.90 -15.67
C ALA A 76 8.20 -0.18 -17.01
N ALA A 77 9.38 0.40 -17.24
CA ALA A 77 9.72 1.07 -18.50
C ALA A 77 9.76 0.11 -19.68
N ALA A 78 10.37 -1.08 -19.52
CA ALA A 78 10.44 -2.10 -20.57
C ALA A 78 9.06 -2.67 -20.96
N ALA A 79 8.13 -2.75 -20.01
CA ALA A 79 6.77 -3.23 -20.24
C ALA A 79 5.80 -2.13 -20.71
N ASN A 80 6.23 -0.86 -20.68
CA ASN A 80 5.38 0.27 -21.06
C ASN A 80 5.27 0.43 -22.57
N THR A 81 4.04 0.62 -23.04
CA THR A 81 3.72 0.90 -24.46
C THR A 81 2.90 2.20 -24.62
N TYR A 82 2.70 2.95 -23.54
CA TYR A 82 1.87 4.15 -23.52
C TYR A 82 2.74 5.41 -23.39
N GLU A 83 2.53 6.38 -24.26
CA GLU A 83 3.28 7.64 -24.27
C GLU A 83 2.99 8.53 -23.05
N ASN A 84 1.83 8.36 -22.44
CA ASN A 84 1.40 9.09 -21.24
C ASN A 84 1.86 8.45 -19.91
N CYS A 85 2.83 7.50 -19.95
CA CYS A 85 3.46 6.90 -18.78
C CYS A 85 4.96 7.17 -18.77
N VAL A 86 5.47 7.64 -17.62
CA VAL A 86 6.91 7.82 -17.37
C VAL A 86 7.28 7.23 -16.02
N PHE A 87 8.56 6.80 -15.85
CA PHE A 87 9.01 6.06 -14.68
C PHE A 87 10.33 6.59 -14.16
N TYR A 88 10.45 6.74 -12.83
CA TYR A 88 11.63 7.29 -12.16
C TYR A 88 11.98 6.49 -10.92
N ALA A 89 13.28 6.31 -10.68
CA ALA A 89 13.81 5.72 -9.44
C ALA A 89 14.16 6.78 -8.38
N ASN A 90 14.07 8.06 -8.72
CA ASN A 90 14.36 9.18 -7.84
C ASN A 90 13.21 10.20 -7.85
N PRO A 91 12.65 10.58 -6.69
CA PRO A 91 11.51 11.50 -6.63
C PRO A 91 11.87 12.92 -7.12
N TYR A 92 13.12 13.35 -7.03
CA TYR A 92 13.55 14.64 -7.55
C TYR A 92 13.52 14.70 -9.08
N GLU A 93 13.69 13.55 -9.77
CA GLU A 93 13.65 13.50 -11.23
C GLU A 93 12.24 13.75 -11.75
N PHE A 94 11.22 13.15 -11.18
CA PHE A 94 9.86 13.41 -11.65
C PHE A 94 9.38 14.83 -11.28
N ILE A 95 9.81 15.39 -10.14
CA ILE A 95 9.53 16.80 -9.81
C ILE A 95 10.18 17.75 -10.82
N THR A 96 11.40 17.42 -11.28
CA THR A 96 12.08 18.18 -12.33
C THR A 96 11.32 18.04 -13.66
N TRP A 97 10.91 16.83 -14.00
CA TRP A 97 10.13 16.55 -15.20
C TRP A 97 8.82 17.35 -15.24
N LEU A 98 8.09 17.41 -14.12
CA LEU A 98 6.85 18.22 -14.02
C LEU A 98 7.11 19.69 -14.36
N LYS A 99 8.19 20.26 -13.82
CA LYS A 99 8.58 21.66 -14.11
C LYS A 99 8.95 21.89 -15.57
N GLU A 100 9.73 20.99 -16.16
CA GLU A 100 10.16 21.06 -17.56
C GLU A 100 8.98 20.97 -18.54
N HIS A 101 7.96 20.15 -18.20
CA HIS A 101 6.74 19.98 -18.99
C HIS A 101 5.62 20.95 -18.62
N ARG A 102 5.90 21.90 -17.70
CA ARG A 102 4.99 22.98 -17.28
C ARG A 102 3.71 22.48 -16.62
N TYR A 103 3.76 21.35 -15.93
CA TYR A 103 2.68 20.95 -15.04
C TYR A 103 2.83 21.62 -13.68
N GLY A 104 1.78 22.26 -13.20
CA GLY A 104 1.70 22.77 -11.83
C GLY A 104 1.58 21.60 -10.85
N ILE A 105 2.22 21.70 -9.69
CA ILE A 105 2.06 20.67 -8.66
C ILE A 105 0.62 20.61 -8.14
N ASP A 106 -0.11 21.70 -8.24
CA ASP A 106 -1.54 21.82 -7.96
C ASP A 106 -2.46 21.20 -9.04
N GLU A 107 -1.89 20.73 -10.15
CA GLU A 107 -2.55 19.89 -11.14
C GLU A 107 -2.22 18.40 -10.96
N CYS A 108 -1.50 18.04 -9.87
CA CYS A 108 -1.02 16.70 -9.61
C CYS A 108 -1.72 16.06 -8.40
N ALA A 109 -1.98 14.75 -8.50
CA ALA A 109 -2.39 13.92 -7.37
C ALA A 109 -1.30 12.87 -7.05
N LEU A 110 -1.00 12.71 -5.76
CA LEU A 110 -0.08 11.72 -5.25
C LEU A 110 -0.87 10.49 -4.78
N ASN A 111 -0.69 9.36 -5.42
CA ASN A 111 -1.25 8.07 -5.01
C ASN A 111 -0.23 7.28 -4.20
N ILE A 112 -0.61 6.91 -2.97
CA ILE A 112 0.18 6.12 -2.01
C ILE A 112 -0.64 4.86 -1.72
N SER A 113 -0.49 3.85 -2.57
CA SER A 113 -1.31 2.65 -2.49
C SER A 113 -0.51 1.42 -2.12
N SER A 114 -0.72 0.89 -0.91
CA SER A 114 -0.01 -0.27 -0.35
C SER A 114 1.50 -0.02 -0.20
N ILE A 115 1.86 1.13 0.34
CA ILE A 115 3.25 1.59 0.50
C ILE A 115 3.58 1.97 1.94
N ILE A 116 2.62 2.47 2.73
CA ILE A 116 2.90 2.93 4.09
C ILE A 116 3.47 1.77 4.92
N HIS A 117 2.87 0.58 4.82
CA HIS A 117 3.38 -0.59 5.54
C HIS A 117 4.80 -1.00 5.12
N GLU A 118 5.18 -0.83 3.85
CA GLU A 118 6.55 -1.08 3.38
C GLU A 118 7.52 -0.01 3.90
N VAL A 119 7.13 1.26 3.87
CA VAL A 119 7.94 2.37 4.42
C VAL A 119 8.26 2.11 5.88
N TYR A 120 7.27 1.73 6.69
CA TYR A 120 7.49 1.43 8.12
C TYR A 120 8.26 0.13 8.38
N SER A 121 8.20 -0.83 7.47
CA SER A 121 8.90 -2.12 7.62
C SER A 121 10.38 -2.04 7.23
N TYR A 122 10.73 -1.17 6.27
CA TYR A 122 12.03 -1.22 5.61
C TYR A 122 12.83 0.09 5.66
N SER A 123 12.29 1.15 6.26
CA SER A 123 12.96 2.44 6.35
C SER A 123 13.42 2.75 7.78
N THR A 124 14.44 3.59 7.88
CA THR A 124 14.85 4.20 9.16
C THR A 124 13.82 5.23 9.62
N LYS A 125 13.93 5.66 10.87
CA LYS A 125 13.04 6.69 11.39
C LYS A 125 13.16 8.00 10.60
N GLU A 126 14.38 8.40 10.23
CA GLU A 126 14.61 9.59 9.40
C GLU A 126 13.96 9.46 8.03
N GLU A 127 14.08 8.30 7.38
CA GLU A 127 13.43 8.06 6.07
C GLU A 127 11.91 8.09 6.17
N ILE A 128 11.31 7.64 7.28
CA ILE A 128 9.87 7.75 7.53
C ILE A 128 9.46 9.23 7.70
N GLU A 129 10.25 10.01 8.44
CA GLU A 129 10.02 11.46 8.61
C GLU A 129 10.14 12.18 7.26
N ASP A 130 11.14 11.85 6.44
CA ASP A 130 11.33 12.39 5.09
C ASP A 130 10.18 12.02 4.15
N PHE A 131 9.68 10.79 4.23
CA PHE A 131 8.50 10.37 3.48
C PHE A 131 7.28 11.24 3.79
N TRP A 132 6.94 11.42 5.07
CA TRP A 132 5.80 12.27 5.45
C TRP A 132 6.05 13.75 5.15
N HIS A 133 7.30 14.22 5.25
CA HIS A 133 7.68 15.55 4.81
C HIS A 133 7.42 15.73 3.31
N PHE A 134 7.89 14.80 2.49
CA PHE A 134 7.62 14.81 1.04
C PHE A 134 6.12 14.85 0.75
N VAL A 135 5.33 13.97 1.37
CA VAL A 135 3.88 13.90 1.19
C VAL A 135 3.19 15.24 1.50
N ASN A 136 3.59 15.91 2.59
CA ASN A 136 2.90 17.10 3.07
C ASN A 136 3.36 18.40 2.42
N TYR A 137 4.63 18.51 2.05
CA TYR A 137 5.23 19.78 1.66
C TYR A 137 5.53 19.91 0.16
N THR A 138 5.34 18.87 -0.62
CA THR A 138 5.47 18.97 -2.09
C THR A 138 4.34 19.80 -2.70
N GLY A 139 3.15 19.82 -2.08
CA GLY A 139 2.03 20.66 -2.48
C GLY A 139 1.11 20.02 -3.53
N PHE A 140 1.07 18.72 -3.61
CA PHE A 140 0.11 17.99 -4.45
C PHE A 140 -1.32 18.41 -4.13
N LYS A 141 -2.16 18.58 -5.15
CA LYS A 141 -3.57 18.95 -4.94
C LYS A 141 -4.34 17.87 -4.18
N TYR A 142 -4.05 16.61 -4.47
CA TYR A 142 -4.63 15.49 -3.75
C TYR A 142 -3.53 14.56 -3.22
N ILE A 143 -3.75 14.09 -2.00
CA ILE A 143 -3.03 12.94 -1.40
C ILE A 143 -4.04 11.81 -1.28
N ILE A 144 -3.77 10.71 -1.96
CA ILE A 144 -4.62 9.53 -2.04
C ILE A 144 -3.90 8.39 -1.32
N ILE A 145 -4.51 7.84 -0.29
CA ILE A 145 -3.92 6.76 0.50
C ILE A 145 -4.86 5.55 0.45
N ARG A 146 -4.29 4.39 0.21
CA ARG A 146 -4.95 3.10 0.40
C ARG A 146 -3.95 2.13 0.98
N ASP A 147 -4.22 1.61 2.19
CA ASP A 147 -3.32 0.63 2.81
C ASP A 147 -4.07 -0.32 3.76
N MET A 148 -3.35 -1.32 4.27
CA MET A 148 -3.83 -2.18 5.35
C MET A 148 -3.79 -1.40 6.67
N CYS A 149 -4.86 -1.48 7.43
CA CYS A 149 -4.99 -0.75 8.67
C CYS A 149 -6.07 -1.38 9.56
N LEU A 150 -5.86 -1.37 10.85
CA LEU A 150 -6.84 -1.75 11.87
C LEU A 150 -7.06 -0.59 12.83
N ASP A 151 -8.23 -0.56 13.46
CA ASP A 151 -8.49 0.34 14.57
C ASP A 151 -7.82 -0.20 15.85
N GLU A 152 -7.51 0.69 16.78
CA GLU A 152 -6.99 0.36 18.10
C GLU A 152 -7.90 -0.64 18.87
N ASN A 153 -9.20 -0.61 18.63
CA ASN A 153 -10.18 -1.54 19.20
C ASN A 153 -9.96 -3.01 18.77
N ALA A 154 -9.15 -3.26 17.78
CA ALA A 154 -8.76 -4.62 17.38
C ALA A 154 -7.86 -5.30 18.41
N HIS A 155 -7.19 -4.53 19.29
CA HIS A 155 -6.42 -5.04 20.42
C HIS A 155 -7.36 -5.55 21.51
N ARG A 156 -7.70 -6.81 21.45
CA ARG A 156 -8.53 -7.55 22.39
C ARG A 156 -8.23 -9.04 22.30
N ALA A 157 -8.71 -9.82 23.26
CA ALA A 157 -8.56 -11.27 23.21
C ALA A 157 -9.23 -11.86 21.95
N SER A 158 -8.48 -12.68 21.21
CA SER A 158 -9.02 -13.47 20.10
C SER A 158 -10.08 -14.46 20.56
N LEU A 159 -11.07 -14.74 19.72
CA LEU A 159 -12.06 -15.77 19.98
C LEU A 159 -11.37 -17.15 20.06
N LYS A 160 -11.65 -17.91 21.10
CA LYS A 160 -11.06 -19.27 21.30
C LYS A 160 -11.33 -20.17 20.11
N GLU A 161 -12.52 -20.07 19.50
CA GLU A 161 -12.90 -20.83 18.33
C GLU A 161 -12.03 -20.51 17.13
N ASP A 162 -11.72 -19.24 16.88
CA ASP A 162 -10.89 -18.80 15.77
C ASP A 162 -9.43 -19.26 15.94
N LEU A 163 -8.91 -19.19 17.19
CA LEU A 163 -7.59 -19.73 17.51
C LEU A 163 -7.49 -21.24 17.25
N ILE A 164 -8.53 -22.00 17.63
CA ILE A 164 -8.58 -23.44 17.36
C ILE A 164 -8.57 -23.70 15.85
N LYS A 165 -9.38 -22.97 15.08
CA LYS A 165 -9.45 -23.11 13.63
C LYS A 165 -8.11 -22.80 12.95
N VAL A 166 -7.43 -21.72 13.32
CA VAL A 166 -6.12 -21.37 12.76
C VAL A 166 -5.09 -22.43 13.12
N LYS A 167 -4.96 -22.82 14.40
CA LYS A 167 -3.98 -23.80 14.86
C LYS A 167 -4.20 -25.20 14.30
N SER A 168 -5.43 -25.56 13.96
CA SER A 168 -5.77 -26.85 13.37
C SER A 168 -5.52 -26.92 11.86
N ASN A 169 -5.54 -25.77 11.17
CA ASN A 169 -5.49 -25.70 9.71
C ASN A 169 -4.21 -25.06 9.16
N TYR A 170 -3.26 -24.66 10.02
CA TYR A 170 -2.02 -24.04 9.58
C TYR A 170 -0.80 -24.56 10.33
N SER A 171 0.39 -24.40 9.74
CA SER A 171 1.67 -24.82 10.31
C SER A 171 1.94 -24.17 11.66
N ALA A 172 2.16 -24.99 12.69
CA ALA A 172 2.53 -24.49 14.01
C ALA A 172 3.86 -23.72 13.99
N ALA A 173 4.82 -24.16 13.15
CA ALA A 173 6.11 -23.48 13.00
C ALA A 173 5.91 -22.06 12.41
N ALA A 174 5.10 -21.93 11.34
CA ALA A 174 4.84 -20.63 10.73
C ALA A 174 4.05 -19.67 11.67
N ILE A 175 3.14 -20.21 12.49
CA ILE A 175 2.47 -19.42 13.54
C ILE A 175 3.50 -18.95 14.57
N GLN A 176 4.40 -19.81 15.00
CA GLN A 176 5.44 -19.47 15.97
C GLN A 176 6.41 -18.41 15.42
N GLU A 177 6.83 -18.52 14.16
CA GLU A 177 7.66 -17.51 13.48
C GLU A 177 6.95 -16.16 13.45
N PHE A 178 5.65 -16.15 13.11
CA PHE A 178 4.85 -14.92 13.13
C PHE A 178 4.75 -14.32 14.55
N GLU A 179 4.48 -15.15 15.56
CA GLU A 179 4.37 -14.67 16.95
C GLU A 179 5.69 -14.12 17.51
N GLN A 180 6.84 -14.61 17.02
CA GLN A 180 8.17 -14.07 17.38
C GLN A 180 8.38 -12.65 16.84
N GLU A 181 7.89 -12.36 15.64
CA GLU A 181 8.04 -11.05 15.00
C GLU A 181 6.97 -10.02 15.45
N HIS A 182 5.72 -10.45 15.59
CA HIS A 182 4.58 -9.54 15.73
C HIS A 182 3.81 -9.69 17.05
N GLY A 183 4.12 -10.71 17.85
CA GLY A 183 3.39 -11.03 19.07
C GLY A 183 2.28 -12.05 18.87
N SER A 184 1.68 -12.47 20.00
CA SER A 184 0.78 -13.62 20.04
C SER A 184 -0.52 -13.40 19.28
N ILE A 185 -0.95 -14.42 18.51
CA ILE A 185 -2.28 -14.44 17.88
C ILE A 185 -3.44 -14.57 18.89
N CYS A 186 -3.13 -14.69 20.19
CA CYS A 186 -4.15 -14.56 21.24
C CYS A 186 -4.69 -13.13 21.37
N ASP A 187 -3.97 -12.13 20.87
CA ASP A 187 -4.49 -10.79 20.57
C ASP A 187 -5.13 -10.81 19.18
N ASN A 188 -6.37 -10.35 19.07
CA ASN A 188 -7.11 -10.35 17.82
C ASN A 188 -6.48 -9.45 16.74
N TYR A 189 -5.80 -8.37 17.12
CA TYR A 189 -5.01 -7.56 16.19
C TYR A 189 -3.96 -8.43 15.49
N ASN A 190 -3.17 -9.19 16.23
CA ASN A 190 -2.17 -10.09 15.67
C ASN A 190 -2.77 -11.28 14.93
N LEU A 191 -3.92 -11.79 15.38
CA LEU A 191 -4.65 -12.82 14.64
C LEU A 191 -5.05 -12.33 13.25
N ILE A 192 -5.63 -11.14 13.14
CA ILE A 192 -5.98 -10.54 11.85
C ILE A 192 -4.72 -10.28 11.01
N HIS A 193 -3.66 -9.75 11.62
CA HIS A 193 -2.38 -9.56 10.95
C HIS A 193 -1.84 -10.86 10.34
N PHE A 194 -1.88 -11.96 11.08
CA PHE A 194 -1.55 -13.28 10.56
C PHE A 194 -2.44 -13.68 9.37
N LEU A 195 -3.76 -13.46 9.48
CA LEU A 195 -4.72 -13.78 8.42
C LEU A 195 -4.55 -12.93 7.15
N LEU A 196 -3.92 -11.77 7.22
CA LEU A 196 -3.57 -10.97 6.05
C LEU A 196 -2.45 -11.62 5.23
N LYS A 197 -1.49 -12.31 5.87
CA LYS A 197 -0.25 -12.78 5.24
C LYS A 197 -0.08 -14.29 5.08
N TYR A 198 -0.81 -15.13 5.79
CA TYR A 198 -0.64 -16.60 5.77
C TYR A 198 -0.60 -17.25 4.37
N ARG A 199 -1.14 -16.59 3.37
CA ARG A 199 -1.24 -17.07 1.98
C ARG A 199 0.06 -16.99 1.21
N TYR A 200 0.97 -16.13 1.63
CA TYR A 200 2.23 -15.87 0.90
C TYR A 200 3.32 -16.89 1.26
N LYS A 201 2.95 -18.19 1.18
CA LYS A 201 3.81 -19.30 1.59
C LYS A 201 5.15 -19.35 0.86
N ASP A 202 5.15 -19.03 -0.43
CA ASP A 202 6.36 -19.09 -1.26
C ASP A 202 7.35 -17.96 -0.93
N ASN A 203 6.87 -16.86 -0.33
CA ASN A 203 7.67 -15.73 0.11
C ASN A 203 7.63 -15.54 1.64
N TRP A 204 7.26 -16.57 2.40
CA TRP A 204 6.99 -16.49 3.83
C TRP A 204 8.11 -15.81 4.64
N GLN A 205 9.38 -16.09 4.33
CA GLN A 205 10.52 -15.51 5.04
C GLN A 205 10.66 -13.99 4.87
N ARG A 206 10.15 -13.43 3.78
CA ARG A 206 10.01 -11.99 3.60
C ARG A 206 8.76 -11.50 4.30
N GLU A 207 7.64 -12.10 3.98
CA GLU A 207 6.31 -11.65 4.42
C GLU A 207 6.14 -11.69 5.94
N VAL A 208 6.74 -12.67 6.63
CA VAL A 208 6.67 -12.74 8.09
C VAL A 208 7.35 -11.56 8.79
N LYS A 209 8.37 -10.96 8.15
CA LYS A 209 9.11 -9.80 8.71
C LYS A 209 8.45 -8.47 8.41
N GLU A 210 7.69 -8.39 7.33
CA GLU A 210 7.02 -7.16 6.93
C GLU A 210 5.83 -6.87 7.83
N ASN A 211 5.78 -5.69 8.44
CA ASN A 211 4.65 -5.29 9.27
C ASN A 211 3.53 -4.71 8.40
N TYR A 212 2.48 -5.51 8.15
CA TYR A 212 1.32 -5.06 7.37
C TYR A 212 0.43 -4.04 8.08
N LEU A 213 0.58 -3.91 9.40
CA LEU A 213 -0.28 -3.07 10.23
C LEU A 213 0.57 -2.15 11.14
N PRO A 214 1.48 -1.33 10.58
CA PRO A 214 2.36 -0.49 11.39
C PRO A 214 1.64 0.70 12.02
N CYS A 215 0.47 1.07 11.49
CA CYS A 215 -0.24 2.30 11.83
C CYS A 215 -1.73 2.05 12.01
N SER A 216 -2.36 2.75 12.95
CA SER A 216 -3.82 2.85 13.02
C SER A 216 -4.35 3.91 12.02
N THR A 217 -5.65 3.90 11.76
CA THR A 217 -6.31 4.90 10.92
C THR A 217 -6.10 6.31 11.44
N GLU A 218 -6.19 6.49 12.75
CA GLU A 218 -5.99 7.76 13.45
C GLU A 218 -4.55 8.24 13.30
N TYR A 219 -3.59 7.31 13.39
CA TYR A 219 -2.18 7.66 13.22
C TYR A 219 -1.90 8.14 11.80
N ILE A 220 -2.37 7.42 10.76
CA ILE A 220 -2.21 7.85 9.37
C ILE A 220 -2.83 9.23 9.16
N ALA A 221 -4.06 9.45 9.66
CA ALA A 221 -4.73 10.73 9.56
C ALA A 221 -3.95 11.86 10.26
N SER A 222 -3.29 11.57 11.38
CA SER A 222 -2.47 12.55 12.12
C SER A 222 -1.19 12.96 11.39
N GLN A 223 -0.71 12.14 10.44
CA GLN A 223 0.48 12.45 9.65
C GLN A 223 0.20 13.45 8.51
N ILE A 224 -1.07 13.65 8.14
CA ILE A 224 -1.44 14.61 7.09
C ILE A 224 -1.54 16.02 7.69
N GLY A 225 -0.82 16.96 7.07
CA GLY A 225 -0.71 18.32 7.54
C GLY A 225 -2.02 19.10 7.50
N ALA A 226 -2.14 20.12 8.35
CA ALA A 226 -3.33 20.97 8.48
C ALA A 226 -3.68 21.74 7.20
N SER A 227 -2.78 21.78 6.20
CA SER A 227 -3.02 22.37 4.88
C SER A 227 -3.99 21.54 4.02
N TYR A 228 -4.26 20.31 4.41
CA TYR A 228 -5.16 19.41 3.69
C TYR A 228 -6.50 19.27 4.42
N SER A 229 -7.57 19.03 3.67
CA SER A 229 -8.89 18.62 4.15
C SER A 229 -9.19 17.20 3.71
N LEU A 230 -9.82 16.42 4.58
CA LEU A 230 -10.30 15.08 4.25
C LEU A 230 -11.55 15.20 3.37
N GLU A 231 -11.49 14.67 2.15
CA GLU A 231 -12.61 14.67 1.19
C GLU A 231 -13.30 13.30 1.13
N TYR A 232 -12.55 12.22 1.36
CA TYR A 232 -13.08 10.87 1.32
C TYR A 232 -12.40 9.99 2.36
N TYR A 233 -13.21 9.18 3.04
CA TYR A 233 -12.76 8.15 3.97
C TYR A 233 -13.61 6.89 3.81
N ASP A 234 -12.95 5.75 3.71
CA ASP A 234 -13.58 4.44 3.75
C ASP A 234 -12.68 3.47 4.52
N HIS A 235 -13.26 2.74 5.47
CA HIS A 235 -12.57 1.69 6.21
C HIS A 235 -13.37 0.42 6.03
N ASN A 236 -12.81 -0.59 5.41
CA ASN A 236 -13.54 -1.74 4.94
C ASN A 236 -12.78 -3.06 5.10
N ILE A 237 -13.50 -4.15 4.88
CA ILE A 237 -12.92 -5.48 4.73
C ILE A 237 -12.93 -5.81 3.24
N LEU A 238 -11.76 -6.11 2.66
CA LEU A 238 -11.74 -6.55 1.26
C LEU A 238 -12.53 -7.86 1.09
N PRO A 239 -13.55 -7.90 0.22
CA PRO A 239 -14.37 -9.10 0.02
C PRO A 239 -13.55 -10.33 -0.36
N PHE A 240 -12.52 -10.15 -1.18
CA PHE A 240 -11.60 -11.22 -1.55
C PHE A 240 -10.91 -11.83 -0.31
N LEU A 241 -10.38 -11.00 0.58
CA LEU A 241 -9.72 -11.45 1.81
C LEU A 241 -10.70 -12.20 2.72
N ALA A 242 -11.88 -11.59 2.97
CA ALA A 242 -12.92 -12.20 3.81
C ALA A 242 -13.32 -13.58 3.30
N ASN A 243 -13.53 -13.71 1.98
CA ASN A 243 -13.92 -14.97 1.36
C ASN A 243 -12.83 -16.04 1.47
N VAL A 244 -11.56 -15.66 1.27
CA VAL A 244 -10.43 -16.60 1.36
C VAL A 244 -10.23 -17.08 2.80
N VAL A 245 -10.27 -16.17 3.79
CA VAL A 245 -10.17 -16.54 5.21
C VAL A 245 -11.35 -17.40 5.65
N LYS A 246 -12.56 -17.09 5.19
CA LYS A 246 -13.75 -17.91 5.46
C LYS A 246 -13.63 -19.31 4.87
N ARG A 247 -13.12 -19.42 3.64
CA ARG A 247 -12.89 -20.73 2.99
C ARG A 247 -11.83 -21.57 3.70
N ASP A 248 -10.71 -20.94 4.06
CA ASP A 248 -9.52 -21.66 4.53
C ASP A 248 -9.59 -21.99 6.03
N PHE A 249 -10.26 -21.16 6.82
CA PHE A 249 -10.35 -21.32 8.29
C PHE A 249 -11.76 -21.36 8.84
N ASP A 250 -12.80 -21.13 8.02
CA ASP A 250 -14.18 -20.90 8.48
C ASP A 250 -14.28 -19.75 9.50
N ILE A 251 -13.40 -18.73 9.39
CA ILE A 251 -13.41 -17.51 10.19
C ILE A 251 -14.10 -16.39 9.40
N THR A 252 -14.94 -15.63 10.07
CA THR A 252 -15.52 -14.40 9.53
C THR A 252 -14.81 -13.21 10.16
N ILE A 253 -14.01 -12.49 9.35
CA ILE A 253 -13.38 -11.24 9.76
C ILE A 253 -14.48 -10.21 10.02
N LYS A 254 -14.42 -9.53 11.16
CA LYS A 254 -15.39 -8.50 11.56
C LYS A 254 -14.76 -7.11 11.66
N ASP A 255 -13.45 -7.04 11.86
CA ASP A 255 -12.72 -5.79 11.93
C ASP A 255 -12.34 -5.33 10.52
N TYR A 256 -12.46 -4.04 10.27
CA TYR A 256 -12.02 -3.43 9.02
C TYR A 256 -10.50 -3.54 8.89
N THR A 257 -10.02 -3.92 7.72
CA THR A 257 -8.62 -4.30 7.48
C THR A 257 -7.90 -3.40 6.49
N HIS A 258 -8.64 -2.56 5.78
CA HIS A 258 -8.11 -1.68 4.75
C HIS A 258 -8.77 -0.31 4.85
N VAL A 259 -7.93 0.72 4.72
CA VAL A 259 -8.37 2.11 4.75
C VAL A 259 -8.13 2.79 3.40
N LYS A 260 -9.01 3.74 3.07
CA LYS A 260 -8.89 4.65 1.93
C LYS A 260 -9.11 6.06 2.41
N PHE A 261 -8.18 6.94 2.07
CA PHE A 261 -8.31 8.37 2.30
C PHE A 261 -8.08 9.12 0.99
N ILE A 262 -8.80 10.22 0.80
CA ILE A 262 -8.46 11.25 -0.15
C ILE A 262 -8.43 12.57 0.61
N TYR A 263 -7.29 13.21 0.59
CA TYR A 263 -7.10 14.55 1.14
C TYR A 263 -6.91 15.55 0.00
N LYS A 264 -7.48 16.73 0.15
CA LYS A 264 -7.35 17.83 -0.81
C LYS A 264 -6.64 19.01 -0.17
N LEU A 265 -5.68 19.59 -0.88
CA LEU A 265 -5.01 20.81 -0.46
C LEU A 265 -6.05 21.95 -0.37
N LYS A 266 -6.06 22.65 0.76
CA LYS A 266 -6.90 23.82 0.97
C LYS A 266 -6.41 24.95 0.08
N GLY A 267 -7.33 25.64 -0.59
CA GLY A 267 -7.05 26.82 -1.40
C GLY A 267 -6.63 28.04 -0.60
#